data_df3747211b69d0ddc00ffd7f0b2e2f9f
#
_entry.id   df3747211b69d0ddc00ffd7f0b2e2f9f
#
_cell.length_a   1.000
_cell.length_b   1.000
_cell.length_c   1.000
_cell.angle_alpha   90.00
_cell.angle_beta   90.00
_cell.angle_gamma   90.00
#
_symmetry.space_group_name_H-M   'P 1'
#
loop_
_entity.id
_entity.type
_entity.pdbx_description
1 polymer ?
#
loop_
_entity_poly.entity_id
_entity_poly.type
_entity_poly.pdbx_seq_one_letter_code
_entity_poly.pdbx_strand_id
1 'polypeptide(L)'
;IAYTYGQAKSLNDGNSSQAYSGWKYNATYYGDMNPELTWSMFDVRNRVIGSVSYRKEYAKHFATTVSLFYNGQTGGRYSLLDYTDLNKDGYRNDLMYVPTDAELEKMVFTDIHSNNNTVTAAEQKDALIKWIEGNGELRKSKGTHIKRNQMTLPFEHHFDFHFAQDFFVDIAGQRNTIQLNFDIINVGNLLNKKWGMYYQTNSGYDLTPLTTKIGTNGATYQFYDPGEMYTNTNITSRWHAQVGLKYIF
;
A
#
# COMPACT_ATOMS: atom_id res chain seq x y z
N ILE A 1 2.24 14.44 -19.85
CA ILE A 1 2.87 13.80 -18.68
C ILE A 1 2.96 14.83 -17.58
N ALA A 2 2.53 14.46 -16.35
CA ALA A 2 2.65 15.26 -15.16
C ALA A 2 3.32 14.45 -14.05
N TYR A 3 4.16 15.10 -13.26
CA TYR A 3 4.75 14.54 -12.05
C TYR A 3 4.35 15.39 -10.86
N THR A 4 3.94 14.73 -9.78
CA THR A 4 3.60 15.37 -8.52
C THR A 4 4.47 14.80 -7.40
N TYR A 5 5.10 15.67 -6.65
CA TYR A 5 5.74 15.35 -5.39
C TYR A 5 4.93 15.99 -4.25
N GLY A 6 4.50 15.17 -3.31
CA GLY A 6 3.68 15.60 -2.18
C GLY A 6 4.26 15.16 -0.84
N GLN A 7 3.80 15.80 0.23
CA GLN A 7 4.10 15.41 1.59
C GLN A 7 2.90 15.72 2.48
N ALA A 8 2.29 14.69 3.05
CA ALA A 8 1.24 14.84 4.04
C ALA A 8 1.71 14.33 5.40
N LYS A 9 1.47 15.11 6.45
CA LYS A 9 1.77 14.76 7.84
C LYS A 9 0.56 14.99 8.72
N SER A 10 0.42 14.17 9.76
CA SER A 10 -0.67 14.25 10.74
C SER A 10 -0.18 13.82 12.11
N LEU A 11 -0.90 14.24 13.14
CA LEU A 11 -0.75 13.71 14.51
C LEU A 11 -1.60 12.45 14.69
N ASN A 12 -2.73 12.39 13.98
CA ASN A 12 -3.67 11.28 13.97
C ASN A 12 -4.35 11.24 12.60
N ASP A 13 -4.55 10.07 12.03
CA ASP A 13 -5.15 9.91 10.68
C ASP A 13 -6.68 9.79 10.71
N GLY A 14 -7.30 9.79 11.89
CA GLY A 14 -8.75 9.71 12.03
C GLY A 14 -9.33 8.36 11.58
N ASN A 15 -8.71 7.26 12.00
CA ASN A 15 -9.01 5.89 11.53
C ASN A 15 -10.41 5.38 11.92
N SER A 16 -11.21 6.16 12.64
CA SER A 16 -12.54 5.76 13.10
C SER A 16 -13.52 6.93 13.13
N SER A 17 -14.80 6.63 12.96
CA SER A 17 -15.90 7.57 13.17
C SER A 17 -16.15 7.91 14.65
N GLN A 18 -15.54 7.13 15.57
CA GLN A 18 -15.62 7.38 17.00
C GLN A 18 -14.31 7.95 17.52
N ALA A 19 -14.37 9.06 18.26
CA ALA A 19 -13.20 9.74 18.82
C ALA A 19 -12.33 8.80 19.67
N TYR A 20 -12.96 7.97 20.54
CA TYR A 20 -12.26 6.98 21.35
C TYR A 20 -11.49 5.96 20.52
N SER A 21 -12.10 5.42 19.47
CA SER A 21 -11.43 4.45 18.59
C SER A 21 -10.34 5.10 17.74
N GLY A 22 -10.56 6.34 17.25
CA GLY A 22 -9.53 7.10 16.56
C GLY A 22 -8.32 7.40 17.45
N TRP A 23 -8.55 7.56 18.74
CA TRP A 23 -7.50 7.75 19.73
C TRP A 23 -6.72 6.46 19.99
N LYS A 24 -7.40 5.42 20.46
CA LYS A 24 -6.78 4.16 20.91
C LYS A 24 -6.06 3.36 19.81
N TYR A 25 -6.39 3.60 18.54
CA TYR A 25 -5.75 2.96 17.40
C TYR A 25 -4.71 3.85 16.70
N ASN A 26 -4.40 5.01 17.28
CA ASN A 26 -3.32 5.85 16.78
C ASN A 26 -1.98 5.27 17.26
N ALA A 27 -1.17 4.76 16.33
CA ALA A 27 0.12 4.17 16.66
C ALA A 27 1.04 5.22 17.29
N THR A 28 1.51 4.98 18.50
CA THR A 28 2.38 5.88 19.27
C THR A 28 3.47 5.09 19.99
N TYR A 29 4.50 5.79 20.46
CA TYR A 29 5.51 5.22 21.36
C TYR A 29 5.45 5.84 22.75
N TYR A 30 5.24 7.16 22.82
CA TYR A 30 5.20 7.90 24.08
C TYR A 30 3.82 7.98 24.72
N GLY A 31 2.90 7.12 24.25
CA GLY A 31 1.48 7.10 24.68
C GLY A 31 0.63 8.14 23.94
N ASP A 32 -0.64 7.90 23.97
CA ASP A 32 -1.66 8.63 23.19
C ASP A 32 -1.75 10.13 23.48
N MET A 33 -1.25 10.57 24.64
CA MET A 33 -1.22 11.99 25.03
C MET A 33 -0.06 12.77 24.38
N ASN A 34 0.91 12.07 23.77
CA ASN A 34 2.10 12.67 23.15
C ASN A 34 2.29 12.18 21.71
N PRO A 35 1.30 12.38 20.80
CA PRO A 35 1.43 11.94 19.42
C PRO A 35 2.51 12.74 18.69
N GLU A 36 3.36 12.05 17.93
CA GLU A 36 4.35 12.71 17.08
C GLU A 36 3.76 13.14 15.74
N LEU A 37 4.16 14.31 15.25
CA LEU A 37 3.88 14.73 13.88
C LEU A 37 4.72 13.88 12.91
N THR A 38 4.08 12.97 12.23
CA THR A 38 4.71 12.05 11.28
C THR A 38 3.90 11.93 10.00
N TRP A 39 4.24 10.98 9.14
CA TRP A 39 3.55 10.76 7.88
C TRP A 39 2.07 10.44 8.09
N SER A 40 1.21 11.03 7.29
CA SER A 40 -0.19 10.60 7.20
C SER A 40 -0.30 9.30 6.39
N MET A 41 -1.27 8.47 6.72
CA MET A 41 -1.62 7.29 5.91
C MET A 41 -2.06 7.66 4.48
N PHE A 42 -2.49 8.91 4.26
CA PHE A 42 -2.90 9.45 2.97
C PHE A 42 -1.74 10.09 2.18
N ASP A 43 -0.50 9.98 2.67
CA ASP A 43 0.67 10.54 1.96
C ASP A 43 0.99 9.75 0.70
N VAL A 44 0.82 10.39 -0.45
CA VAL A 44 1.28 9.89 -1.74
C VAL A 44 2.49 10.72 -2.16
N ARG A 45 3.69 10.18 -1.88
CA ARG A 45 4.95 10.89 -2.05
C ARG A 45 5.25 11.28 -3.47
N ASN A 46 5.14 10.34 -4.39
CA ASN A 46 5.43 10.53 -5.79
C ASN A 46 4.26 10.01 -6.62
N ARG A 47 3.84 10.80 -7.60
CA ARG A 47 2.82 10.38 -8.56
C ARG A 47 3.21 10.85 -9.96
N VAL A 48 3.10 9.96 -10.92
CA VAL A 48 3.30 10.23 -12.35
C VAL A 48 2.01 9.90 -13.07
N ILE A 49 1.50 10.84 -13.84
CA ILE A 49 0.35 10.63 -14.72
C ILE A 49 0.79 10.92 -16.15
N GLY A 50 0.42 10.05 -17.07
CA GLY A 50 0.67 10.24 -18.48
C GLY A 50 -0.49 9.78 -19.34
N SER A 51 -0.69 10.45 -20.47
CA SER A 51 -1.64 9.98 -21.47
C SER A 51 -1.09 10.24 -22.87
N VAL A 52 -1.42 9.33 -23.78
CA VAL A 52 -1.20 9.48 -25.21
C VAL A 52 -2.47 9.07 -25.93
N SER A 53 -2.88 9.86 -26.90
CA SER A 53 -4.07 9.59 -27.71
C SER A 53 -3.73 9.84 -29.17
N TYR A 54 -4.17 8.95 -30.03
CA TYR A 54 -4.07 9.08 -31.46
C TYR A 54 -5.44 8.89 -32.11
N ARG A 55 -5.85 9.86 -32.94
CA ARG A 55 -7.09 9.81 -33.70
C ARG A 55 -6.78 9.93 -35.19
N LYS A 56 -7.42 9.06 -35.98
CA LYS A 56 -7.33 9.10 -37.44
C LYS A 56 -8.71 9.00 -38.07
N GLU A 57 -9.05 9.96 -38.91
CA GLU A 57 -10.21 9.89 -39.80
C GLU A 57 -9.83 9.23 -41.13
N TYR A 58 -10.70 8.39 -41.66
CA TYR A 58 -10.49 7.68 -42.93
C TYR A 58 -11.82 7.33 -43.60
N ALA A 59 -11.74 6.99 -44.89
CA ALA A 59 -12.89 6.58 -45.69
C ALA A 59 -14.12 7.54 -45.59
N LYS A 60 -13.91 8.82 -45.32
CA LYS A 60 -14.88 9.93 -45.22
C LYS A 60 -15.95 9.82 -44.10
N HIS A 61 -16.14 8.63 -43.54
CA HIS A 61 -17.23 8.36 -42.59
C HIS A 61 -16.75 7.64 -41.31
N PHE A 62 -15.46 7.46 -41.13
CA PHE A 62 -14.90 6.69 -40.03
C PHE A 62 -13.80 7.47 -39.32
N ALA A 63 -13.75 7.35 -38.02
CA ALA A 63 -12.59 7.74 -37.25
C ALA A 63 -12.31 6.73 -36.13
N THR A 64 -11.04 6.37 -36.01
CA THR A 64 -10.56 5.51 -34.92
C THR A 64 -9.73 6.34 -33.96
N THR A 65 -10.02 6.21 -32.68
CA THR A 65 -9.23 6.78 -31.58
C THR A 65 -8.67 5.66 -30.73
N VAL A 66 -7.38 5.72 -30.46
CA VAL A 66 -6.69 4.82 -29.53
C VAL A 66 -5.99 5.67 -28.48
N SER A 67 -6.20 5.36 -27.20
CA SER A 67 -5.57 6.08 -26.12
C SER A 67 -5.03 5.11 -25.08
N LEU A 68 -3.91 5.50 -24.48
CA LEU A 68 -3.31 4.83 -23.33
C LEU A 68 -3.13 5.86 -22.22
N PHE A 69 -3.63 5.52 -21.05
CA PHE A 69 -3.45 6.29 -19.83
C PHE A 69 -2.56 5.52 -18.87
N TYR A 70 -1.66 6.23 -18.20
CA TYR A 70 -0.78 5.71 -17.17
C TYR A 70 -0.94 6.48 -15.88
N ASN A 71 -1.07 5.76 -14.77
CA ASN A 71 -0.98 6.30 -13.42
C ASN A 71 0.01 5.45 -12.62
N GLY A 72 1.12 6.07 -12.22
CA GLY A 72 2.12 5.48 -11.34
C GLY A 72 2.20 6.28 -10.05
N GLN A 73 2.19 5.61 -8.88
CA GLN A 73 2.26 6.29 -7.60
C GLN A 73 2.95 5.45 -6.52
N THR A 74 3.53 6.15 -5.53
CA THR A 74 4.00 5.50 -4.31
C THR A 74 2.81 4.81 -3.63
N GLY A 75 2.98 3.56 -3.24
CA GLY A 75 1.95 2.80 -2.51
C GLY A 75 1.62 3.40 -1.15
N GLY A 76 0.54 2.94 -0.55
CA GLY A 76 0.06 3.39 0.75
C GLY A 76 1.11 3.28 1.86
N ARG A 77 0.87 4.00 2.94
CA ARG A 77 1.75 3.96 4.12
C ARG A 77 1.18 3.04 5.19
N TYR A 78 2.09 2.48 6.01
CA TYR A 78 1.73 1.64 7.14
C TYR A 78 2.75 1.76 8.28
N SER A 79 2.33 1.37 9.47
CA SER A 79 3.15 1.34 10.68
C SER A 79 3.55 -0.11 11.04
N LEU A 80 4.62 -0.24 11.79
CA LEU A 80 5.01 -1.50 12.44
C LEU A 80 4.80 -1.36 13.94
N LEU A 81 4.07 -2.32 14.51
CA LEU A 81 3.71 -2.32 15.92
C LEU A 81 4.34 -3.52 16.64
N ASP A 82 4.56 -3.37 17.92
CA ASP A 82 4.70 -4.50 18.85
C ASP A 82 3.29 -4.88 19.38
N TYR A 83 2.97 -6.16 19.39
CA TYR A 83 1.68 -6.64 19.92
C TYR A 83 1.65 -6.66 21.45
N THR A 84 2.21 -5.63 22.07
CA THR A 84 2.31 -5.53 23.53
C THR A 84 2.13 -4.06 23.93
N ASP A 85 1.42 -3.84 25.04
CA ASP A 85 1.34 -2.54 25.68
C ASP A 85 2.67 -2.30 26.45
N LEU A 86 3.65 -1.69 25.78
CA LEU A 86 4.99 -1.45 26.32
C LEU A 86 5.04 -0.21 27.19
N ASN A 87 4.28 0.81 26.81
CA ASN A 87 4.22 2.10 27.50
C ASN A 87 3.21 2.11 28.68
N LYS A 88 2.41 1.04 28.83
CA LYS A 88 1.39 0.82 29.86
C LYS A 88 0.26 1.88 29.85
N ASP A 89 -0.14 2.31 28.67
CA ASP A 89 -1.29 3.21 28.49
C ASP A 89 -2.64 2.47 28.35
N GLY A 90 -2.60 1.14 28.32
CA GLY A 90 -3.76 0.27 28.24
C GLY A 90 -4.10 -0.18 26.80
N TYR A 91 -3.27 0.21 25.81
CA TYR A 91 -3.49 -0.12 24.41
C TYR A 91 -2.30 -0.88 23.80
N ARG A 92 -2.54 -1.61 22.72
CA ARG A 92 -1.53 -2.38 21.97
C ARG A 92 -1.28 -1.73 20.61
N ASN A 93 -0.90 -0.47 20.64
CA ASN A 93 -0.64 0.38 19.50
C ASN A 93 0.80 0.94 19.53
N ASP A 94 1.68 0.32 20.32
CA ASP A 94 3.06 0.74 20.47
C ASP A 94 3.86 0.50 19.21
N LEU A 95 4.57 1.54 18.77
CA LEU A 95 5.45 1.47 17.61
C LEU A 95 6.66 0.57 17.89
N MET A 96 6.95 -0.32 16.96
CA MET A 96 8.01 -1.31 17.08
C MET A 96 9.38 -0.64 17.24
N TYR A 97 10.13 -1.08 18.23
CA TYR A 97 11.56 -0.76 18.37
C TYR A 97 12.39 -1.62 17.41
N VAL A 98 13.31 -1.01 16.69
CA VAL A 98 14.24 -1.72 15.82
C VAL A 98 15.57 -1.90 16.57
N PRO A 99 15.89 -3.11 17.02
CA PRO A 99 17.09 -3.33 17.83
C PRO A 99 18.37 -3.11 17.02
N THR A 100 19.40 -2.66 17.70
CA THR A 100 20.78 -2.69 17.21
C THR A 100 21.32 -4.12 17.15
N ASP A 101 22.42 -4.36 16.44
CA ASP A 101 23.02 -5.70 16.37
C ASP A 101 23.44 -6.20 17.75
N ALA A 102 24.00 -5.34 18.59
CA ALA A 102 24.38 -5.68 19.96
C ALA A 102 23.19 -6.00 20.89
N GLU A 103 22.04 -5.40 20.63
CA GLU A 103 20.79 -5.72 21.34
C GLU A 103 20.18 -7.02 20.82
N LEU A 104 20.19 -7.25 19.51
CA LEU A 104 19.75 -8.50 18.89
C LEU A 104 20.49 -9.72 19.46
N GLU A 105 21.78 -9.59 19.73
CA GLU A 105 22.55 -10.68 20.36
C GLU A 105 22.02 -11.05 21.74
N LYS A 106 21.55 -10.06 22.50
CA LYS A 106 21.04 -10.22 23.89
C LYS A 106 19.55 -10.56 23.96
N MET A 107 18.80 -10.38 22.88
CA MET A 107 17.39 -10.69 22.86
C MET A 107 17.14 -12.19 23.03
N VAL A 108 16.25 -12.54 23.96
CA VAL A 108 15.84 -13.92 24.24
C VAL A 108 14.54 -14.20 23.54
N PHE A 109 14.58 -15.03 22.50
CA PHE A 109 13.38 -15.48 21.80
C PHE A 109 12.80 -16.73 22.43
N THR A 110 11.49 -16.91 22.30
CA THR A 110 10.76 -18.12 22.71
C THR A 110 10.12 -18.75 21.49
N ASP A 111 10.10 -20.09 21.46
CA ASP A 111 9.52 -20.83 20.35
C ASP A 111 8.04 -20.45 20.10
N ILE A 112 7.66 -20.40 18.83
CA ILE A 112 6.27 -20.24 18.42
C ILE A 112 5.72 -21.62 18.03
N HIS A 113 4.70 -22.07 18.74
CA HIS A 113 4.02 -23.33 18.46
C HIS A 113 2.67 -23.05 17.78
N SER A 114 2.46 -23.62 16.59
CA SER A 114 1.19 -23.52 15.86
C SER A 114 0.84 -24.90 15.29
N ASN A 115 -0.28 -25.43 15.72
CA ASN A 115 -0.87 -26.73 15.33
C ASN A 115 0.15 -27.87 15.07
N ASN A 116 0.81 -27.90 13.94
CA ASN A 116 1.78 -28.94 13.54
C ASN A 116 3.17 -28.36 13.19
N ASN A 117 3.42 -27.09 13.52
CA ASN A 117 4.68 -26.43 13.19
C ASN A 117 5.24 -25.68 14.41
N THR A 118 6.55 -25.80 14.62
CA THR A 118 7.28 -25.02 15.61
C THR A 118 8.31 -24.18 14.88
N VAL A 119 8.27 -22.85 15.09
CA VAL A 119 9.32 -21.93 14.66
C VAL A 119 10.20 -21.70 15.89
N THR A 120 11.43 -22.16 15.81
CA THR A 120 12.37 -22.08 16.94
C THR A 120 12.82 -20.65 17.21
N ALA A 121 13.30 -20.40 18.43
CA ALA A 121 13.89 -19.11 18.83
C ALA A 121 15.03 -18.68 17.89
N ALA A 122 15.85 -19.62 17.44
CA ALA A 122 16.98 -19.33 16.53
C ALA A 122 16.46 -18.92 15.13
N GLU A 123 15.51 -19.66 14.56
CA GLU A 123 14.92 -19.32 13.26
C GLU A 123 14.25 -17.94 13.27
N GLN A 124 13.55 -17.59 14.36
CA GLN A 124 12.92 -16.27 14.50
C GLN A 124 13.96 -15.16 14.54
N LYS A 125 15.05 -15.36 15.28
CA LYS A 125 16.13 -14.38 15.39
C LYS A 125 16.81 -14.14 14.05
N ASP A 126 17.13 -15.22 13.33
CA ASP A 126 17.75 -15.15 12.00
C ASP A 126 16.81 -14.47 10.99
N ALA A 127 15.50 -14.78 11.05
CA ALA A 127 14.49 -14.17 10.20
C ALA A 127 14.36 -12.66 10.49
N LEU A 128 14.35 -12.24 11.77
CA LEU A 128 14.30 -10.83 12.14
C LEU A 128 15.53 -10.07 11.65
N ILE A 129 16.73 -10.62 11.82
CA ILE A 129 17.98 -10.04 11.32
C ILE A 129 17.89 -9.84 9.80
N LYS A 130 17.53 -10.91 9.08
CA LYS A 130 17.40 -10.88 7.61
C LYS A 130 16.37 -9.86 7.16
N TRP A 131 15.25 -9.74 7.87
CA TRP A 131 14.18 -8.80 7.55
C TRP A 131 14.63 -7.35 7.77
N ILE A 132 15.31 -7.05 8.88
CA ILE A 132 15.88 -5.71 9.16
C ILE A 132 16.93 -5.36 8.09
N GLU A 133 17.85 -6.27 7.78
CA GLU A 133 18.92 -6.04 6.79
C GLU A 133 18.37 -5.92 5.36
N GLY A 134 17.28 -6.61 5.05
CA GLY A 134 16.60 -6.54 3.77
C GLY A 134 15.83 -5.21 3.53
N ASN A 135 15.56 -4.44 4.59
CA ASN A 135 14.73 -3.24 4.52
C ASN A 135 15.51 -1.97 4.86
N GLY A 136 15.61 -1.05 3.89
CA GLY A 136 16.38 0.19 4.06
C GLY A 136 15.88 1.12 5.17
N GLU A 137 14.54 1.17 5.40
CA GLU A 137 13.98 2.01 6.46
C GLU A 137 14.23 1.39 7.85
N LEU A 138 14.15 0.07 7.98
CA LEU A 138 14.47 -0.62 9.23
C LEU A 138 15.95 -0.47 9.58
N ARG A 139 16.87 -0.63 8.62
CA ARG A 139 18.30 -0.42 8.85
C ARG A 139 18.62 0.97 9.38
N LYS A 140 17.97 2.01 8.84
CA LYS A 140 18.14 3.40 9.30
C LYS A 140 17.55 3.63 10.69
N SER A 141 16.60 2.81 11.11
CA SER A 141 15.89 2.94 12.40
C SER A 141 16.50 2.10 13.50
N LYS A 142 17.62 1.39 13.26
CA LYS A 142 18.32 0.62 14.32
C LYS A 142 18.62 1.48 15.54
N GLY A 143 18.26 0.99 16.72
CA GLY A 143 18.40 1.69 18.01
C GLY A 143 17.30 2.72 18.28
N THR A 144 16.24 2.76 17.48
CA THR A 144 15.09 3.68 17.68
C THR A 144 13.76 2.97 17.37
N HIS A 145 12.66 3.62 17.73
CA HIS A 145 11.34 3.19 17.32
C HIS A 145 11.07 3.63 15.87
N ILE A 146 10.38 2.75 15.14
CA ILE A 146 9.82 3.12 13.85
C ILE A 146 8.78 4.24 14.08
N LYS A 147 8.65 5.17 13.16
CA LYS A 147 7.61 6.20 13.25
C LYS A 147 6.30 5.69 12.67
N ARG A 148 5.20 6.24 13.15
CA ARG A 148 3.88 5.96 12.56
C ARG A 148 3.89 6.27 11.07
N ASN A 149 3.36 5.35 10.26
CA ASN A 149 3.29 5.46 8.81
C ASN A 149 4.66 5.67 8.11
N GLN A 150 5.76 5.20 8.75
CA GLN A 150 7.10 5.33 8.15
C GLN A 150 7.27 4.42 6.95
N MET A 151 6.68 3.24 6.99
CA MET A 151 6.80 2.24 5.94
C MET A 151 5.92 2.59 4.72
N THR A 152 6.34 2.16 3.54
CA THR A 152 5.59 2.33 2.30
C THR A 152 5.42 1.00 1.59
N LEU A 153 4.23 0.80 1.05
CA LEU A 153 3.93 -0.29 0.14
C LEU A 153 4.66 -0.09 -1.21
N PRO A 154 4.79 -1.15 -2.01
CA PRO A 154 5.42 -1.05 -3.32
C PRO A 154 4.80 0.04 -4.20
N PHE A 155 5.60 0.56 -5.13
CA PHE A 155 5.12 1.51 -6.12
C PHE A 155 4.12 0.82 -7.05
N GLU A 156 3.00 1.49 -7.31
CA GLU A 156 1.91 0.99 -8.12
C GLU A 156 2.00 1.53 -9.55
N HIS A 157 1.72 0.69 -10.53
CA HIS A 157 1.74 1.05 -11.95
C HIS A 157 0.43 0.57 -12.59
N HIS A 158 -0.40 1.49 -13.06
CA HIS A 158 -1.66 1.19 -13.71
C HIS A 158 -1.69 1.76 -15.12
N PHE A 159 -2.16 0.95 -16.06
CA PHE A 159 -2.36 1.34 -17.45
C PHE A 159 -3.81 1.05 -17.85
N ASP A 160 -4.47 2.05 -18.42
CA ASP A 160 -5.81 1.91 -18.98
C ASP A 160 -5.76 2.16 -20.48
N PHE A 161 -6.44 1.31 -21.23
CA PHE A 161 -6.53 1.36 -22.67
C PHE A 161 -7.94 1.76 -23.10
N HIS A 162 -8.01 2.72 -24.00
CA HIS A 162 -9.27 3.16 -24.61
C HIS A 162 -9.19 3.04 -26.12
N PHE A 163 -10.25 2.46 -26.71
CA PHE A 163 -10.48 2.40 -28.15
C PHE A 163 -11.86 2.95 -28.45
N ALA A 164 -11.95 3.87 -29.41
CA ALA A 164 -13.23 4.36 -29.90
C ALA A 164 -13.27 4.28 -31.44
N GLN A 165 -14.39 3.78 -31.97
CA GLN A 165 -14.68 3.77 -33.38
C GLN A 165 -15.91 4.63 -33.66
N ASP A 166 -15.69 5.72 -34.39
CA ASP A 166 -16.74 6.61 -34.86
C ASP A 166 -17.23 6.17 -36.26
N PHE A 167 -18.52 6.18 -36.41
CA PHE A 167 -19.22 6.09 -37.68
C PHE A 167 -20.04 7.36 -37.84
N PHE A 168 -19.71 8.22 -38.78
CA PHE A 168 -20.37 9.51 -38.91
C PHE A 168 -20.86 9.80 -40.30
N VAL A 169 -21.92 10.62 -40.35
CA VAL A 169 -22.54 11.14 -41.59
C VAL A 169 -22.96 12.58 -41.35
N ASP A 170 -22.75 13.43 -42.33
CA ASP A 170 -23.20 14.81 -42.29
C ASP A 170 -24.61 14.90 -42.91
N ILE A 171 -25.62 15.29 -42.11
CA ILE A 171 -27.02 15.45 -42.51
C ILE A 171 -27.38 16.92 -42.32
N ALA A 172 -27.82 17.60 -43.38
CA ALA A 172 -28.18 18.98 -43.33
C ALA A 172 -27.15 19.93 -42.71
N GLY A 173 -25.85 19.64 -42.92
CA GLY A 173 -24.74 20.41 -42.37
C GLY A 173 -24.37 20.11 -40.90
N GLN A 174 -25.02 19.11 -40.31
CA GLN A 174 -24.78 18.67 -38.95
C GLN A 174 -24.21 17.25 -38.94
N ARG A 175 -23.10 17.04 -38.24
CA ARG A 175 -22.47 15.73 -38.13
C ARG A 175 -23.19 14.87 -37.11
N ASN A 176 -23.69 13.74 -37.54
CA ASN A 176 -24.29 12.72 -36.72
C ASN A 176 -23.32 11.55 -36.59
N THR A 177 -22.96 11.15 -35.37
CA THR A 177 -21.95 10.12 -35.10
C THR A 177 -22.51 9.03 -34.20
N ILE A 178 -22.31 7.78 -34.60
CA ILE A 178 -22.42 6.62 -33.70
C ILE A 178 -21.01 6.24 -33.33
N GLN A 179 -20.71 6.23 -32.03
CA GLN A 179 -19.41 5.89 -31.49
C GLN A 179 -19.52 4.60 -30.68
N LEU A 180 -18.70 3.61 -31.04
CA LEU A 180 -18.49 2.39 -30.27
C LEU A 180 -17.22 2.59 -29.44
N ASN A 181 -17.33 2.44 -28.11
CA ASN A 181 -16.22 2.54 -27.18
C ASN A 181 -15.88 1.18 -26.61
N PHE A 182 -14.61 0.91 -26.45
CA PHE A 182 -14.08 -0.28 -25.78
C PHE A 182 -12.93 0.16 -24.86
N ASP A 183 -13.14 -0.02 -23.56
CA ASP A 183 -12.19 0.35 -22.52
C ASP A 183 -11.70 -0.90 -21.83
N ILE A 184 -10.38 -0.99 -21.61
CA ILE A 184 -9.77 -1.99 -20.73
C ILE A 184 -9.06 -1.25 -19.61
N ILE A 185 -9.64 -1.34 -18.42
CA ILE A 185 -9.06 -0.78 -17.23
C ILE A 185 -8.06 -1.78 -16.67
N ASN A 186 -6.89 -1.30 -16.26
CA ASN A 186 -5.79 -2.11 -15.78
C ASN A 186 -5.31 -3.14 -16.83
N VAL A 187 -5.08 -2.70 -18.07
CA VAL A 187 -4.66 -3.56 -19.18
C VAL A 187 -3.33 -4.28 -18.89
N GLY A 188 -2.47 -3.71 -18.03
CA GLY A 188 -1.25 -4.37 -17.59
C GLY A 188 -1.52 -5.72 -16.91
N ASN A 189 -2.57 -5.80 -16.09
CA ASN A 189 -2.96 -7.04 -15.41
C ASN A 189 -3.52 -8.10 -16.38
N LEU A 190 -4.16 -7.68 -17.48
CA LEU A 190 -4.58 -8.59 -18.55
C LEU A 190 -3.38 -9.29 -19.21
N LEU A 191 -2.29 -8.55 -19.40
CA LEU A 191 -1.06 -9.08 -20.01
C LEU A 191 -0.24 -9.95 -19.03
N ASN A 192 -0.17 -9.53 -17.78
CA ASN A 192 0.53 -10.26 -16.73
C ASN A 192 -0.18 -10.05 -15.39
N LYS A 193 -0.66 -11.16 -14.78
CA LYS A 193 -1.39 -11.16 -13.50
C LYS A 193 -0.65 -10.51 -12.31
N LYS A 194 0.66 -10.26 -12.44
CA LYS A 194 1.48 -9.58 -11.42
C LYS A 194 1.62 -8.07 -11.65
N TRP A 195 1.12 -7.56 -12.77
CA TRP A 195 1.14 -6.13 -13.08
C TRP A 195 -0.15 -5.46 -12.67
N GLY A 196 -0.10 -4.15 -12.49
CA GLY A 196 -1.28 -3.36 -12.15
C GLY A 196 -1.91 -3.77 -10.81
N MET A 197 -1.09 -4.13 -9.83
CA MET A 197 -1.56 -4.56 -8.52
C MET A 197 -1.67 -3.36 -7.59
N TYR A 198 -2.76 -3.29 -6.85
CA TYR A 198 -2.90 -2.46 -5.65
C TYR A 198 -2.49 -3.27 -4.44
N TYR A 199 -1.72 -2.65 -3.56
CA TYR A 199 -1.21 -3.31 -2.37
C TYR A 199 -1.85 -2.74 -1.12
N GLN A 200 -2.12 -3.61 -0.16
CA GLN A 200 -2.53 -3.27 1.20
C GLN A 200 -1.89 -4.25 2.17
N THR A 201 -1.67 -3.85 3.41
CA THR A 201 -1.19 -4.76 4.44
C THR A 201 -2.26 -5.80 4.78
N ASN A 202 -1.83 -6.99 5.18
CA ASN A 202 -2.73 -8.10 5.51
C ASN A 202 -3.66 -7.78 6.71
N SER A 203 -3.26 -6.84 7.57
CA SER A 203 -4.00 -6.42 8.75
C SER A 203 -4.70 -5.05 8.61
N GLY A 204 -4.75 -4.50 7.39
CA GLY A 204 -5.33 -3.18 7.13
C GLY A 204 -4.27 -2.10 6.99
N TYR A 205 -3.93 -1.35 8.05
CA TYR A 205 -3.00 -0.22 7.99
C TYR A 205 -1.69 -0.46 8.71
N ASP A 206 -1.63 -1.47 9.60
CA ASP A 206 -0.48 -1.73 10.45
C ASP A 206 -0.10 -3.20 10.42
N LEU A 207 1.17 -3.49 10.67
CA LEU A 207 1.69 -4.84 10.84
C LEU A 207 2.27 -4.99 12.24
N THR A 208 2.07 -6.15 12.84
CA THR A 208 2.57 -6.51 14.17
C THR A 208 3.54 -7.69 14.09
N PRO A 209 4.76 -7.48 13.52
CA PRO A 209 5.71 -8.57 13.34
C PRO A 209 6.38 -9.01 14.63
N LEU A 210 6.39 -8.17 15.66
CA LEU A 210 7.04 -8.44 16.93
C LEU A 210 6.03 -8.48 18.08
N THR A 211 6.24 -9.41 19.00
CA THR A 211 5.52 -9.47 20.27
C THR A 211 6.53 -9.57 21.40
N THR A 212 6.52 -8.60 22.30
CA THR A 212 7.36 -8.56 23.48
C THR A 212 6.55 -9.05 24.69
N LYS A 213 7.10 -9.99 25.48
CA LYS A 213 6.51 -10.43 26.76
C LYS A 213 7.43 -10.02 27.89
N ILE A 214 6.93 -9.17 28.77
CA ILE A 214 7.70 -8.69 29.94
C ILE A 214 7.41 -9.62 31.11
N GLY A 215 8.40 -10.37 31.54
CA GLY A 215 8.32 -11.28 32.67
C GLY A 215 9.22 -10.81 33.84
N THR A 216 9.15 -11.53 34.96
CA THR A 216 9.98 -11.26 36.16
C THR A 216 11.49 -11.42 35.90
N ASN A 217 11.87 -12.25 34.94
CA ASN A 217 13.26 -12.53 34.56
C ASN A 217 13.73 -11.73 33.32
N GLY A 218 13.00 -10.71 32.90
CA GLY A 218 13.30 -9.91 31.73
C GLY A 218 12.29 -10.06 30.59
N ALA A 219 12.60 -9.45 29.48
CA ALA A 219 11.77 -9.51 28.27
C ALA A 219 12.10 -10.75 27.42
N THR A 220 11.06 -11.35 26.86
CA THR A 220 11.20 -12.39 25.82
C THR A 220 10.44 -11.94 24.57
N TYR A 221 10.85 -12.43 23.41
CA TYR A 221 10.38 -11.95 22.14
C TYR A 221 9.86 -13.10 21.27
N GLN A 222 8.87 -12.79 20.45
CA GLN A 222 8.41 -13.65 19.37
C GLN A 222 8.33 -12.81 18.08
N PHE A 223 8.97 -13.28 17.03
CA PHE A 223 8.96 -12.64 15.73
C PHE A 223 8.14 -13.46 14.74
N TYR A 224 7.12 -12.84 14.20
CA TYR A 224 6.30 -13.38 13.14
C TYR A 224 6.76 -12.81 11.81
N ASP A 225 7.54 -13.59 11.04
CA ASP A 225 8.01 -13.14 9.73
C ASP A 225 6.81 -12.69 8.89
N PRO A 226 6.77 -11.41 8.52
CA PRO A 226 5.65 -10.90 7.73
C PRO A 226 5.52 -11.58 6.36
N GLY A 227 6.56 -12.23 5.85
CA GLY A 227 6.56 -12.91 4.57
C GLY A 227 6.09 -12.00 3.44
N GLU A 228 5.07 -12.43 2.71
CA GLU A 228 4.33 -11.55 1.79
C GLU A 228 3.38 -10.64 2.59
N MET A 229 3.92 -9.50 3.05
CA MET A 229 3.22 -8.51 3.89
C MET A 229 1.99 -7.89 3.23
N TYR A 230 1.81 -8.11 1.94
CA TYR A 230 0.80 -7.43 1.15
C TYR A 230 -0.13 -8.45 0.51
N THR A 231 -1.42 -8.25 0.65
CA THR A 231 -2.41 -8.90 -0.19
C THR A 231 -2.88 -7.96 -1.28
N ASN A 232 -3.19 -8.55 -2.41
CA ASN A 232 -3.71 -7.84 -3.57
C ASN A 232 -4.96 -8.52 -4.13
N THR A 233 -5.68 -9.24 -3.28
CA THR A 233 -6.90 -9.96 -3.66
C THR A 233 -8.06 -9.05 -4.02
N ASN A 234 -7.89 -7.74 -3.90
CA ASN A 234 -8.90 -6.76 -4.21
C ASN A 234 -9.26 -6.81 -5.70
N ILE A 235 -10.55 -6.66 -6.01
CA ILE A 235 -11.08 -6.56 -7.38
C ILE A 235 -10.46 -5.40 -8.16
N THR A 236 -10.02 -4.34 -7.49
CA THR A 236 -9.30 -3.20 -8.09
C THR A 236 -7.97 -3.58 -8.71
N SER A 237 -7.34 -4.67 -8.26
CA SER A 237 -6.13 -5.24 -8.86
C SER A 237 -6.38 -6.07 -10.12
N ARG A 238 -7.64 -6.24 -10.51
CA ARG A 238 -8.02 -7.04 -11.67
C ARG A 238 -8.37 -6.15 -12.85
N TRP A 239 -8.00 -6.60 -14.05
CA TRP A 239 -8.46 -5.96 -15.25
C TRP A 239 -9.97 -6.15 -15.44
N HIS A 240 -10.61 -5.20 -16.04
CA HIS A 240 -12.00 -5.31 -16.49
C HIS A 240 -12.19 -4.51 -17.77
N ALA A 241 -13.16 -4.92 -18.56
CA ALA A 241 -13.48 -4.28 -19.82
C ALA A 241 -14.90 -3.71 -19.79
N GLN A 242 -15.09 -2.61 -20.51
CA GLN A 242 -16.35 -1.96 -20.69
C GLN A 242 -16.59 -1.71 -22.20
N VAL A 243 -17.81 -1.93 -22.65
CA VAL A 243 -18.27 -1.59 -24.02
C VAL A 243 -19.36 -0.55 -23.89
N GLY A 244 -19.24 0.50 -24.68
CA GLY A 244 -20.22 1.58 -24.70
C GLY A 244 -20.63 1.94 -26.13
N LEU A 245 -21.90 2.32 -26.31
CA LEU A 245 -22.44 2.90 -27.55
C LEU A 245 -22.90 4.32 -27.24
N LYS A 246 -22.49 5.29 -28.04
CA LYS A 246 -22.83 6.70 -27.88
C LYS A 246 -23.32 7.25 -29.21
N TYR A 247 -24.40 7.99 -29.19
CA TYR A 247 -24.88 8.80 -30.32
C TYR A 247 -24.59 10.27 -30.04
N ILE A 248 -24.00 10.95 -31.01
CA ILE A 248 -23.59 12.36 -30.94
C ILE A 248 -24.22 13.05 -32.16
N PHE A 249 -24.97 14.10 -31.91
CA PHE A 249 -25.70 14.88 -32.93
C PHE A 249 -25.43 16.39 -32.75
#